data_395a0969228f2a4a1c1b47908b0012af
#
_entry.id   395a0969228f2a4a1c1b47908b0012af
#
_cell.length_a   1.000
_cell.length_b   1.000
_cell.length_c   1.000
_cell.angle_alpha   90.00
_cell.angle_beta   90.00
_cell.angle_gamma   90.00
#
_symmetry.space_group_name_H-M   'P 1'
#
loop_
_entity.id
_entity.type
_entity.pdbx_description
1 polymer ?
#
loop_
_entity_poly.entity_id
_entity_poly.type
_entity_poly.pdbx_seq_one_letter_code
_entity_poly.pdbx_strand_id
1 'polypeptide(L)'
;DTGGSVRIPACLNGIFGHKTSVGLLPTDGVFPLSPTLDTLGPLTSNAADAAILHAIMTGSDIPLATPLTGLRLGKPTSFFFEDIDADVLSCVEAALASLVEAGVEIVDVDIPDPNERDWIFPAIAPPEFLAAIGEKGFRAALPAMDPTTGARAEKGLSISGMEHAAAVIRHHQLAALA
;
A
#
# COMPACT_ATOMS: atom_id res chain seq x y z
N ASP A 1 -0.63 -0.47 -6.62
CA ASP A 1 -1.05 -0.30 -5.21
C ASP A 1 -0.75 1.13 -4.77
N THR A 2 -1.76 1.97 -4.75
CA THR A 2 -1.64 3.36 -4.28
C THR A 2 -2.05 3.48 -2.81
N GLY A 3 -3.08 2.74 -2.41
CA GLY A 3 -3.61 2.70 -1.05
C GLY A 3 -4.08 1.31 -0.62
N GLY A 4 -3.61 0.25 -1.28
CA GLY A 4 -4.00 -1.13 -1.01
C GLY A 4 -4.46 -1.92 -2.23
N SER A 5 -4.42 -1.34 -3.44
CA SER A 5 -5.06 -1.91 -4.63
C SER A 5 -4.44 -3.23 -5.15
N VAL A 6 -3.29 -3.66 -4.64
CA VAL A 6 -2.74 -5.02 -4.84
C VAL A 6 -3.08 -5.90 -3.65
N ARG A 7 -2.86 -5.42 -2.43
CA ARG A 7 -2.99 -6.20 -1.20
C ARG A 7 -4.45 -6.50 -0.82
N ILE A 8 -5.34 -5.50 -0.95
CA ILE A 8 -6.77 -5.67 -0.63
C ILE A 8 -7.44 -6.71 -1.52
N PRO A 9 -7.38 -6.62 -2.88
CA PRO A 9 -7.99 -7.63 -3.73
C PRO A 9 -7.34 -9.01 -3.57
N ALA A 10 -6.04 -9.08 -3.30
CA ALA A 10 -5.38 -10.34 -2.98
C ALA A 10 -5.98 -11.00 -1.74
N CYS A 11 -6.11 -10.26 -0.66
CA CYS A 11 -6.71 -10.72 0.59
C CYS A 11 -8.15 -11.23 0.38
N LEU A 12 -8.99 -10.46 -0.32
CA LEU A 12 -10.38 -10.81 -0.59
C LEU A 12 -10.55 -12.05 -1.49
N ASN A 13 -9.56 -12.37 -2.31
CA ASN A 13 -9.58 -13.52 -3.21
C ASN A 13 -8.73 -14.71 -2.70
N GLY A 14 -8.12 -14.61 -1.53
CA GLY A 14 -7.27 -15.67 -0.98
C GLY A 14 -6.02 -15.95 -1.84
N ILE A 15 -5.46 -14.95 -2.49
CA ILE A 15 -4.26 -15.06 -3.34
C ILE A 15 -3.14 -14.19 -2.79
N PHE A 16 -1.95 -14.29 -3.37
CA PHE A 16 -0.77 -13.55 -2.96
C PHE A 16 -0.68 -12.20 -3.70
N GLY A 17 -0.62 -11.10 -2.96
CA GLY A 17 -0.45 -9.75 -3.50
C GLY A 17 0.89 -9.15 -3.05
N HIS A 18 1.80 -8.93 -3.98
CA HIS A 18 3.12 -8.38 -3.69
C HIS A 18 3.18 -6.89 -4.04
N LYS A 19 3.10 -6.02 -3.01
CA LYS A 19 3.36 -4.59 -3.19
C LYS A 19 4.86 -4.32 -3.14
N THR A 20 5.41 -3.83 -4.22
CA THR A 20 6.83 -3.41 -4.27
C THR A 20 7.06 -2.10 -3.52
N SER A 21 8.31 -1.77 -3.25
CA SER A 21 8.68 -0.44 -2.73
C SER A 21 8.36 0.66 -3.74
N VAL A 22 8.02 1.85 -3.24
CA VAL A 22 7.81 3.03 -4.09
C VAL A 22 9.09 3.31 -4.88
N GLY A 23 8.93 3.54 -6.19
CA GLY A 23 10.05 3.83 -7.08
C GLY A 23 10.89 2.63 -7.52
N LEU A 24 10.61 1.42 -7.04
CA LEU A 24 11.32 0.21 -7.48
C LEU A 24 11.00 -0.13 -8.94
N LEU A 25 9.76 0.00 -9.35
CA LEU A 25 9.32 -0.24 -10.72
C LEU A 25 8.93 1.08 -11.37
N PRO A 26 9.34 1.31 -12.65
CA PRO A 26 8.90 2.49 -13.39
C PRO A 26 7.39 2.42 -13.63
N THR A 27 6.74 3.57 -13.57
CA THR A 27 5.29 3.71 -13.83
C THR A 27 4.99 4.27 -15.21
N ASP A 28 5.98 4.31 -16.10
CA ASP A 28 5.82 4.75 -17.48
C ASP A 28 4.79 3.89 -18.23
N GLY A 29 3.81 4.54 -18.86
CA GLY A 29 2.72 3.85 -19.54
C GLY A 29 1.62 3.31 -18.63
N VAL A 30 1.71 3.49 -17.31
CA VAL A 30 0.65 3.19 -16.36
C VAL A 30 -0.26 4.40 -16.20
N PHE A 31 -1.57 4.18 -16.21
CA PHE A 31 -2.52 5.27 -15.95
C PHE A 31 -2.36 5.75 -14.50
N PRO A 32 -1.99 7.01 -14.25
CA PRO A 32 -1.66 7.48 -12.92
C PRO A 32 -2.91 7.68 -12.06
N LEU A 33 -2.87 7.18 -10.83
CA LEU A 33 -3.80 7.57 -9.79
C LEU A 33 -3.16 8.61 -8.87
N SER A 34 -1.93 8.35 -8.43
CA SER A 34 -1.16 9.26 -7.59
C SER A 34 0.33 9.00 -7.82
N PRO A 35 1.01 9.80 -8.64
CA PRO A 35 2.44 9.61 -8.93
C PRO A 35 3.33 9.52 -7.68
N THR A 36 2.94 10.18 -6.60
CA THR A 36 3.65 10.12 -5.31
C THR A 36 3.49 8.77 -4.61
N LEU A 37 2.36 8.08 -4.79
CA LEU A 37 2.00 6.89 -4.00
C LEU A 37 1.92 5.61 -4.84
N ASP A 38 1.84 5.72 -6.17
CA ASP A 38 1.62 4.59 -7.05
C ASP A 38 2.80 3.60 -7.02
N THR A 39 2.45 2.32 -6.85
CA THR A 39 3.38 1.20 -6.99
C THR A 39 2.76 0.12 -7.85
N LEU A 40 3.59 -0.59 -8.59
CA LEU A 40 3.18 -1.78 -9.32
C LEU A 40 3.47 -3.02 -8.49
N GLY A 41 2.65 -4.05 -8.66
CA GLY A 41 2.89 -5.32 -8.00
C GLY A 41 2.03 -6.44 -8.56
N PRO A 42 2.56 -7.68 -8.64
CA PRO A 42 1.84 -8.81 -9.16
C PRO A 42 0.82 -9.36 -8.15
N LEU A 43 -0.23 -9.96 -8.72
CA LEU A 43 -1.20 -10.81 -8.04
C LEU A 43 -0.98 -12.25 -8.52
N THR A 44 -0.71 -13.18 -7.64
CA THR A 44 -0.33 -14.55 -7.97
C THR A 44 -0.99 -15.56 -7.05
N SER A 45 -0.95 -16.84 -7.42
CA SER A 45 -1.49 -17.91 -6.58
C SER A 45 -0.65 -18.21 -5.34
N ASN A 46 0.63 -17.86 -5.37
CA ASN A 46 1.58 -18.17 -4.30
C ASN A 46 2.80 -17.22 -4.32
N ALA A 47 3.62 -17.26 -3.27
CA ALA A 47 4.80 -16.41 -3.13
C ALA A 47 5.92 -16.76 -4.14
N ALA A 48 6.04 -18.01 -4.58
CA ALA A 48 7.06 -18.42 -5.54
C ALA A 48 6.83 -17.77 -6.91
N ASP A 49 5.58 -17.77 -7.39
CA ASP A 49 5.21 -17.08 -8.63
C ASP A 49 5.41 -15.56 -8.52
N ALA A 50 5.13 -14.97 -7.33
CA ALA A 50 5.38 -13.57 -7.08
C ALA A 50 6.89 -13.23 -7.15
N ALA A 51 7.76 -14.11 -6.64
CA ALA A 51 9.20 -13.93 -6.72
C ALA A 51 9.70 -13.99 -8.17
N ILE A 52 9.16 -14.91 -8.99
CA ILE A 52 9.46 -14.97 -10.43
C ILE A 52 9.03 -13.70 -11.15
N LEU A 53 7.79 -13.25 -10.92
CA LEU A 53 7.29 -12.02 -11.54
C LEU A 53 8.06 -10.78 -11.05
N HIS A 54 8.43 -10.73 -9.77
CA HIS A 54 9.28 -9.67 -9.25
C HIS A 54 10.62 -9.60 -10.02
N ALA A 55 11.29 -10.74 -10.18
CA ALA A 55 12.55 -10.82 -10.91
C ALA A 55 12.42 -10.37 -12.38
N ILE A 56 11.35 -10.80 -13.05
CA ILE A 56 11.07 -10.38 -14.43
C ILE A 56 10.83 -8.88 -14.52
N MET A 57 10.01 -8.32 -13.62
CA MET A 57 9.63 -6.90 -13.64
C MET A 57 10.79 -5.97 -13.27
N THR A 58 11.69 -6.42 -12.40
CA THR A 58 12.87 -5.64 -11.96
C THR A 58 14.12 -5.89 -12.78
N GLY A 59 14.16 -6.95 -13.58
CA GLY A 59 15.37 -7.41 -14.27
C GLY A 59 16.41 -7.99 -13.31
N SER A 60 16.00 -8.43 -12.11
CA SER A 60 16.88 -9.01 -11.08
C SER A 60 16.86 -10.54 -11.13
N ASP A 61 17.74 -11.17 -10.36
CA ASP A 61 17.65 -12.61 -10.08
C ASP A 61 16.41 -12.91 -9.22
N ILE A 62 15.93 -14.17 -9.32
CA ILE A 62 14.84 -14.63 -8.46
C ILE A 62 15.32 -14.63 -7.01
N PRO A 63 14.63 -13.97 -6.09
CA PRO A 63 15.01 -13.94 -4.68
C PRO A 63 15.07 -15.35 -4.10
N LEU A 64 16.16 -15.69 -3.45
CA LEU A 64 16.30 -16.94 -2.71
C LEU A 64 15.57 -16.87 -1.38
N ALA A 65 15.01 -17.99 -0.94
CA ALA A 65 14.41 -18.08 0.38
C ALA A 65 15.46 -17.81 1.46
N THR A 66 15.17 -16.89 2.35
CA THR A 66 16.01 -16.60 3.51
C THR A 66 15.68 -17.59 4.65
N PRO A 67 16.67 -18.16 5.36
CA PRO A 67 16.40 -18.94 6.55
C PRO A 67 15.58 -18.13 7.58
N LEU A 68 14.56 -18.75 8.16
CA LEU A 68 13.70 -18.09 9.15
C LEU A 68 14.37 -17.98 10.51
N THR A 69 15.25 -18.93 10.85
CA THR A 69 15.97 -18.94 12.13
C THR A 69 16.82 -17.69 12.34
N GLY A 70 16.54 -16.96 13.41
CA GLY A 70 17.23 -15.73 13.75
C GLY A 70 16.71 -14.48 13.04
N LEU A 71 15.69 -14.61 12.18
CA LEU A 71 14.98 -13.46 11.64
C LEU A 71 14.19 -12.77 12.78
N ARG A 72 14.26 -11.44 12.83
CA ARG A 72 13.46 -10.62 13.75
C ARG A 72 12.34 -9.95 12.98
N LEU A 73 11.11 -10.09 13.45
CA LEU A 73 9.91 -9.51 12.86
C LEU A 73 9.25 -8.54 13.86
N GLY A 74 9.09 -7.28 13.47
CA GLY A 74 8.37 -6.29 14.26
C GLY A 74 6.87 -6.50 14.19
N LYS A 75 6.20 -6.58 15.35
CA LYS A 75 4.74 -6.57 15.47
C LYS A 75 4.32 -5.20 16.01
N PRO A 76 3.53 -4.40 15.26
CA PRO A 76 2.98 -3.15 15.79
C PRO A 76 2.11 -3.38 17.03
N THR A 77 2.25 -2.51 18.05
CA THR A 77 1.51 -2.62 19.31
C THR A 77 0.18 -1.87 19.31
N SER A 78 0.00 -0.95 18.36
CA SER A 78 -1.17 -0.07 18.27
C SER A 78 -1.69 0.03 16.85
N PHE A 79 -2.86 0.66 16.68
CA PHE A 79 -3.52 0.99 15.42
C PHE A 79 -3.86 -0.23 14.53
N PHE A 80 -2.85 -1.02 14.11
CA PHE A 80 -3.04 -2.13 13.18
C PHE A 80 -3.75 -3.33 13.78
N PHE A 81 -3.85 -3.39 15.10
CA PHE A 81 -4.51 -4.45 15.86
C PHE A 81 -5.72 -3.94 16.66
N GLU A 82 -6.14 -2.70 16.40
CA GLU A 82 -7.35 -2.11 16.98
C GLU A 82 -8.56 -2.40 16.09
N ASP A 83 -9.72 -2.68 16.69
CA ASP A 83 -11.00 -2.92 15.99
C ASP A 83 -10.92 -4.00 14.87
N ILE A 84 -10.14 -5.04 15.08
CA ILE A 84 -10.00 -6.16 14.15
C ILE A 84 -11.10 -7.18 14.41
N ASP A 85 -11.68 -7.72 13.32
CA ASP A 85 -12.53 -8.90 13.38
C ASP A 85 -11.81 -10.07 14.04
N ALA A 86 -12.49 -10.77 14.97
CA ALA A 86 -11.90 -11.82 15.79
C ALA A 86 -11.32 -12.98 14.95
N ASP A 87 -11.98 -13.33 13.85
CA ASP A 87 -11.50 -14.41 12.97
C ASP A 87 -10.22 -13.97 12.23
N VAL A 88 -10.15 -12.70 11.80
CA VAL A 88 -8.95 -12.14 11.18
C VAL A 88 -7.79 -12.10 12.17
N LEU A 89 -8.05 -11.62 13.39
CA LEU A 89 -7.03 -11.60 14.46
C LEU A 89 -6.50 -12.99 14.75
N SER A 90 -7.39 -13.99 14.90
CA SER A 90 -7.01 -15.38 15.14
C SER A 90 -6.12 -15.94 14.03
N CYS A 91 -6.43 -15.65 12.75
CA CYS A 91 -5.59 -16.07 11.63
C CYS A 91 -4.19 -15.42 11.66
N VAL A 92 -4.11 -14.14 12.01
CA VAL A 92 -2.83 -13.42 12.11
C VAL A 92 -2.00 -14.00 13.28
N GLU A 93 -2.62 -14.23 14.43
CA GLU A 93 -1.94 -14.82 15.60
C GLU A 93 -1.43 -16.23 15.32
N ALA A 94 -2.22 -17.07 14.64
CA ALA A 94 -1.79 -18.41 14.22
C ALA A 94 -0.59 -18.36 13.27
N ALA A 95 -0.58 -17.41 12.32
CA ALA A 95 0.55 -17.20 11.42
C ALA A 95 1.81 -16.76 12.17
N LEU A 96 1.68 -15.84 13.13
CA LEU A 96 2.79 -15.39 13.98
C LEU A 96 3.35 -16.56 14.84
N ALA A 97 2.47 -17.39 15.42
CA ALA A 97 2.88 -18.57 16.17
C ALA A 97 3.68 -19.54 15.30
N SER A 98 3.24 -19.80 14.07
CA SER A 98 3.96 -20.65 13.12
C SER A 98 5.35 -20.09 12.75
N LEU A 99 5.49 -18.77 12.68
CA LEU A 99 6.79 -18.12 12.46
C LEU A 99 7.73 -18.28 13.67
N VAL A 100 7.19 -18.15 14.87
CA VAL A 100 7.96 -18.40 16.12
C VAL A 100 8.44 -19.85 16.19
N GLU A 101 7.58 -20.82 15.86
CA GLU A 101 7.96 -22.25 15.79
C GLU A 101 9.07 -22.50 14.74
N ALA A 102 9.08 -21.73 13.66
CA ALA A 102 10.13 -21.78 12.64
C ALA A 102 11.41 -21.03 13.03
N GLY A 103 11.48 -20.43 14.22
CA GLY A 103 12.66 -19.77 14.76
C GLY A 103 12.76 -18.27 14.51
N VAL A 104 11.64 -17.62 14.15
CA VAL A 104 11.54 -16.15 14.05
C VAL A 104 11.34 -15.55 15.43
N GLU A 105 12.07 -14.50 15.75
CA GLU A 105 11.84 -13.67 16.93
C GLU A 105 10.81 -12.59 16.63
N ILE A 106 9.67 -12.59 17.33
CA ILE A 106 8.68 -11.51 17.23
C ILE A 106 9.00 -10.46 18.29
N VAL A 107 9.15 -9.21 17.87
CA VAL A 107 9.42 -8.08 18.76
C VAL A 107 8.34 -7.02 18.60
N ASP A 108 7.88 -6.50 19.72
CA ASP A 108 6.93 -5.38 19.69
C ASP A 108 7.63 -4.11 19.18
N VAL A 109 6.94 -3.41 18.27
CA VAL A 109 7.42 -2.16 17.70
C VAL A 109 6.35 -1.09 17.78
N ASP A 110 6.76 0.14 17.98
CA ASP A 110 5.89 1.29 17.87
C ASP A 110 6.07 1.94 16.49
N ILE A 111 4.94 2.18 15.81
CA ILE A 111 4.94 2.89 14.51
C ILE A 111 4.46 4.29 14.78
N PRO A 112 5.31 5.31 14.55
CA PRO A 112 4.95 6.68 14.86
C PRO A 112 3.78 7.18 14.00
N ASP A 113 2.83 7.82 14.66
CA ASP A 113 1.75 8.60 14.06
C ASP A 113 0.93 7.89 12.95
N PRO A 114 0.50 6.61 13.11
CA PRO A 114 -0.15 5.86 12.04
C PRO A 114 -1.49 6.47 11.60
N ASN A 115 -2.14 7.25 12.46
CA ASN A 115 -3.40 7.95 12.18
C ASN A 115 -3.23 9.12 11.20
N GLU A 116 -2.03 9.63 11.02
CA GLU A 116 -1.79 10.73 10.08
C GLU A 116 -2.12 10.39 8.62
N ARG A 117 -2.14 9.10 8.27
CA ARG A 117 -2.60 8.64 6.96
C ARG A 117 -4.00 9.18 6.60
N ASP A 118 -4.85 9.43 7.60
CA ASP A 118 -6.25 9.81 7.39
C ASP A 118 -6.41 11.22 6.81
N TRP A 119 -5.41 12.09 7.02
CA TRP A 119 -5.36 13.38 6.36
C TRP A 119 -4.36 13.43 5.19
N ILE A 120 -3.24 12.67 5.28
CA ILE A 120 -2.20 12.67 4.26
C ILE A 120 -2.72 12.08 2.95
N PHE A 121 -3.30 10.87 2.98
CA PHE A 121 -3.76 10.19 1.76
C PHE A 121 -4.82 11.00 0.99
N PRO A 122 -5.89 11.53 1.62
CA PRO A 122 -6.85 12.39 0.93
C PRO A 122 -6.28 13.71 0.40
N ALA A 123 -5.21 14.22 0.99
CA ALA A 123 -4.56 15.44 0.54
C ALA A 123 -3.56 15.20 -0.62
N ILE A 124 -3.17 13.93 -0.88
CA ILE A 124 -2.23 13.59 -1.96
C ILE A 124 -2.97 12.95 -3.15
N ALA A 125 -3.64 11.81 -2.96
CA ALA A 125 -4.13 11.00 -4.07
C ALA A 125 -5.20 11.68 -4.94
N PRO A 126 -6.28 12.29 -4.41
CA PRO A 126 -7.30 12.92 -5.22
C PRO A 126 -6.79 14.12 -6.05
N PRO A 127 -6.03 15.09 -5.51
CA PRO A 127 -5.52 16.19 -6.33
C PRO A 127 -4.52 15.73 -7.39
N GLU A 128 -3.69 14.72 -7.12
CA GLU A 128 -2.78 14.16 -8.12
C GLU A 128 -3.53 13.44 -9.25
N PHE A 129 -4.58 12.68 -8.93
CA PHE A 129 -5.46 12.10 -9.94
C PHE A 129 -6.09 13.17 -10.83
N LEU A 130 -6.63 14.23 -10.23
CA LEU A 130 -7.22 15.33 -10.97
C LEU A 130 -6.20 16.09 -11.81
N ALA A 131 -4.98 16.24 -11.32
CA ALA A 131 -3.89 16.86 -12.09
C ALA A 131 -3.53 16.01 -13.32
N ALA A 132 -3.55 14.67 -13.19
CA ALA A 132 -3.23 13.75 -14.27
C ALA A 132 -4.27 13.75 -15.41
N ILE A 133 -5.58 13.77 -15.08
CA ILE A 133 -6.66 13.71 -16.08
C ILE A 133 -7.20 15.07 -16.46
N GLY A 134 -6.90 16.10 -15.70
CA GLY A 134 -7.42 17.45 -15.83
C GLY A 134 -8.87 17.60 -15.37
N GLU A 135 -9.23 18.76 -14.80
CA GLU A 135 -10.58 19.02 -14.29
C GLU A 135 -11.67 18.80 -15.35
N LYS A 136 -11.41 19.22 -16.59
CA LYS A 136 -12.38 19.04 -17.71
C LYS A 136 -12.59 17.54 -17.99
N GLY A 137 -11.53 16.75 -18.03
CA GLY A 137 -11.58 15.30 -18.23
C GLY A 137 -12.34 14.62 -17.11
N PHE A 138 -12.04 14.98 -15.86
CA PHE A 138 -12.74 14.48 -14.69
C PHE A 138 -14.26 14.76 -14.73
N ARG A 139 -14.64 16.03 -14.98
CA ARG A 139 -16.07 16.41 -15.04
C ARG A 139 -16.82 15.69 -16.16
N ALA A 140 -16.15 15.43 -17.29
CA ALA A 140 -16.74 14.64 -18.37
C ALA A 140 -16.92 13.15 -18.03
N ALA A 141 -16.00 12.58 -17.27
CA ALA A 141 -16.03 11.17 -16.87
C ALA A 141 -16.93 10.91 -15.64
N LEU A 142 -17.12 11.89 -14.78
CA LEU A 142 -17.81 11.77 -13.50
C LEU A 142 -19.20 11.07 -13.59
N PRO A 143 -20.06 11.33 -14.57
CA PRO A 143 -21.35 10.64 -14.67
C PRO A 143 -21.25 9.12 -14.93
N ALA A 144 -20.11 8.64 -15.44
CA ALA A 144 -19.85 7.22 -15.72
C ALA A 144 -19.00 6.53 -14.62
N MET A 145 -18.52 7.29 -13.66
CA MET A 145 -17.75 6.74 -12.53
C MET A 145 -18.66 6.08 -11.50
N ASP A 146 -18.11 5.11 -10.76
CA ASP A 146 -18.73 4.67 -9.53
C ASP A 146 -18.93 5.87 -8.58
N PRO A 147 -20.13 6.04 -7.99
CA PRO A 147 -20.44 7.23 -7.19
C PRO A 147 -19.47 7.46 -6.01
N THR A 148 -19.04 6.38 -5.35
CA THR A 148 -18.09 6.49 -4.22
C THR A 148 -16.71 6.93 -4.70
N THR A 149 -16.26 6.40 -5.82
CA THR A 149 -14.97 6.75 -6.44
C THR A 149 -15.00 8.18 -6.95
N GLY A 150 -16.07 8.58 -7.64
CA GLY A 150 -16.26 9.95 -8.11
C GLY A 150 -16.24 10.97 -6.97
N ALA A 151 -17.00 10.70 -5.90
CA ALA A 151 -17.05 11.58 -4.73
C ALA A 151 -15.70 11.69 -4.00
N ARG A 152 -14.92 10.60 -3.96
CA ARG A 152 -13.55 10.65 -3.41
C ARG A 152 -12.62 11.51 -4.26
N ALA A 153 -12.67 11.34 -5.57
CA ALA A 153 -11.85 12.13 -6.50
C ALA A 153 -12.22 13.62 -6.47
N GLU A 154 -13.51 13.93 -6.38
CA GLU A 154 -14.03 15.31 -6.34
C GLU A 154 -13.48 16.12 -5.15
N LYS A 155 -13.18 15.46 -4.01
CA LYS A 155 -12.54 16.10 -2.85
C LYS A 155 -11.22 16.78 -3.22
N GLY A 156 -10.51 16.26 -4.21
CA GLY A 156 -9.27 16.85 -4.69
C GLY A 156 -9.41 18.28 -5.22
N LEU A 157 -10.61 18.68 -5.67
CA LEU A 157 -10.87 20.06 -6.12
C LEU A 157 -10.83 21.10 -4.98
N SER A 158 -11.01 20.66 -3.74
CA SER A 158 -10.98 21.53 -2.56
C SER A 158 -9.64 21.56 -1.84
N ILE A 159 -8.70 20.68 -2.19
CA ILE A 159 -7.37 20.66 -1.59
C ILE A 159 -6.51 21.78 -2.18
N SER A 160 -6.01 22.65 -1.35
CA SER A 160 -5.09 23.70 -1.78
C SER A 160 -3.70 23.14 -2.11
N GLY A 161 -2.96 23.86 -2.97
CA GLY A 161 -1.56 23.48 -3.25
C GLY A 161 -0.68 23.45 -2.00
N MET A 162 -1.01 24.26 -0.97
CA MET A 162 -0.30 24.30 0.30
C MET A 162 -0.57 23.04 1.14
N GLU A 163 -1.84 22.61 1.20
CA GLU A 163 -2.23 21.38 1.91
C GLU A 163 -1.62 20.15 1.24
N HIS A 164 -1.67 20.08 -0.09
CA HIS A 164 -1.01 19.00 -0.84
C HIS A 164 0.50 18.96 -0.57
N ALA A 165 1.20 20.10 -0.67
CA ALA A 165 2.63 20.14 -0.40
C ALA A 165 2.98 19.74 1.04
N ALA A 166 2.20 20.18 2.03
CA ALA A 166 2.38 19.79 3.42
C ALA A 166 2.21 18.28 3.62
N ALA A 167 1.20 17.68 2.98
CA ALA A 167 0.96 16.24 3.05
C ALA A 167 2.10 15.44 2.40
N VAL A 168 2.62 15.86 1.26
CA VAL A 168 3.77 15.22 0.60
C VAL A 168 5.02 15.29 1.47
N ILE A 169 5.32 16.45 2.07
CA ILE A 169 6.45 16.61 2.99
C ILE A 169 6.30 15.65 4.18
N ARG A 170 5.11 15.63 4.80
CA ARG A 170 4.88 14.77 5.95
C ARG A 170 4.93 13.28 5.61
N HIS A 171 4.40 12.89 4.47
CA HIS A 171 4.53 11.53 3.93
C HIS A 171 6.00 11.07 3.84
N HIS A 172 6.86 11.90 3.28
CA HIS A 172 8.30 11.58 3.19
C HIS A 172 8.97 11.51 4.56
N GLN A 173 8.58 12.36 5.52
CA GLN A 173 9.10 12.29 6.89
C GLN A 173 8.71 10.97 7.57
N LEU A 174 7.46 10.54 7.45
CA LEU A 174 7.01 9.26 8.02
C LEU A 174 7.69 8.07 7.35
N ALA A 175 7.83 8.09 6.03
CA ALA A 175 8.53 7.04 5.30
C ALA A 175 10.01 6.91 5.70
N ALA A 176 10.64 7.98 6.18
CA ALA A 176 12.02 7.97 6.68
C ALA A 176 12.15 7.45 8.12
N LEU A 177 11.04 7.32 8.85
CA LEU A 177 11.00 6.78 10.21
C LEU A 177 10.67 5.29 10.25
N ALA A 178 10.12 4.73 9.15
CA ALA A 178 9.75 3.33 8.99
C ALA A 178 10.92 2.51 8.43
#